data_f436a1510828e291ba992dff7c5acf07
#
_entry.id   f436a1510828e291ba992dff7c5acf07
#
_cell.length_a   1.000
_cell.length_b   1.000
_cell.length_c   1.000
_cell.angle_alpha   90.00
_cell.angle_beta   90.00
_cell.angle_gamma   90.00
#
_symmetry.space_group_name_H-M   'P 1'
#
loop_
_entity.id
_entity.type
_entity.pdbx_description
1 polymer ?
#
loop_
_entity_poly.entity_id
_entity_poly.type
_entity_poly.pdbx_seq_one_letter_code
_entity_poly.pdbx_strand_id
1 'polypeptide(L)'
;SPALMLLDEPTNGLDPAGVAEIRQLIVTLARQEGVTIIVSSHILSEIEQMADTVGIICAGRLRYQGTLAGLRDEGVIELLVSEPAAVAALLTSLGVTHEVRDGAVRTPMMPDDVVGELITRIVSSGTTVYRVQTVRKTLEQAFLELTEPVLAAQPPLASQEMNR
;
A
#
# COMPACT_ATOMS: atom_id res chain seq x y z
N SER A 1 -5.35 30.54 15.62
CA SER A 1 -4.98 29.11 15.42
C SER A 1 -3.48 29.03 15.17
N PRO A 2 -2.76 28.00 15.65
CA PRO A 2 -1.34 27.83 15.35
C PRO A 2 -1.16 27.57 13.83
N ALA A 3 -0.05 28.05 13.26
CA ALA A 3 0.26 27.76 11.86
C ALA A 3 0.73 26.31 11.64
N LEU A 4 1.32 25.71 12.67
CA LEU A 4 1.84 24.34 12.69
C LEU A 4 1.53 23.68 14.03
N MET A 5 1.08 22.44 13.98
CA MET A 5 0.84 21.58 15.14
C MET A 5 1.64 20.27 14.98
N LEU A 6 2.29 19.83 16.04
CA LEU A 6 3.02 18.57 16.11
C LEU A 6 2.31 17.67 17.13
N LEU A 7 1.89 16.51 16.70
CA LEU A 7 1.19 15.52 17.52
C LEU A 7 1.97 14.21 17.51
N ASP A 8 2.38 13.78 18.69
CA ASP A 8 3.10 12.52 18.86
C ASP A 8 2.14 11.45 19.38
N GLU A 9 1.89 10.42 18.56
CA GLU A 9 1.00 9.29 18.86
C GLU A 9 -0.36 9.70 19.47
N PRO A 10 -1.12 10.65 18.86
CA PRO A 10 -2.28 11.27 19.51
C PRO A 10 -3.46 10.32 19.76
N THR A 11 -3.46 9.16 19.10
CA THR A 11 -4.48 8.12 19.21
C THR A 11 -4.10 6.99 20.15
N ASN A 12 -2.85 7.00 20.66
CA ASN A 12 -2.35 5.92 21.49
C ASN A 12 -3.14 5.79 22.81
N GLY A 13 -3.58 4.57 23.11
CA GLY A 13 -4.33 4.27 24.33
C GLY A 13 -5.80 4.65 24.31
N LEU A 14 -6.33 5.15 23.18
CA LEU A 14 -7.76 5.42 23.02
C LEU A 14 -8.53 4.18 22.55
N ASP A 15 -9.79 4.14 22.90
CA ASP A 15 -10.72 3.19 22.32
C ASP A 15 -11.06 3.55 20.86
N PRO A 16 -11.67 2.65 20.06
CA PRO A 16 -11.98 2.93 18.65
C PRO A 16 -12.83 4.18 18.42
N ALA A 17 -13.71 4.53 19.35
CA ALA A 17 -14.53 5.74 19.25
C ALA A 17 -13.68 7.00 19.43
N GLY A 18 -12.83 7.02 20.45
CA GLY A 18 -11.88 8.11 20.70
C GLY A 18 -10.88 8.30 19.54
N VAL A 19 -10.38 7.21 18.95
CA VAL A 19 -9.53 7.27 17.74
C VAL A 19 -10.27 7.98 16.60
N ALA A 20 -11.53 7.62 16.37
CA ALA A 20 -12.34 8.23 15.30
C ALA A 20 -12.58 9.73 15.55
N GLU A 21 -12.84 10.12 16.80
CA GLU A 21 -13.04 11.54 17.18
C GLU A 21 -11.76 12.36 16.97
N ILE A 22 -10.61 11.90 17.48
CA ILE A 22 -9.32 12.59 17.30
C ILE A 22 -8.95 12.72 15.82
N ARG A 23 -9.13 11.66 15.03
CA ARG A 23 -8.90 11.72 13.59
C ARG A 23 -9.79 12.77 12.91
N GLN A 24 -11.08 12.79 13.23
CA GLN A 24 -12.00 13.76 12.67
C GLN A 24 -11.61 15.19 13.05
N LEU A 25 -11.16 15.41 14.28
CA LEU A 25 -10.67 16.70 14.74
C LEU A 25 -9.42 17.15 13.97
N ILE A 26 -8.42 16.27 13.81
CA ILE A 26 -7.20 16.55 13.04
C ILE A 26 -7.55 16.94 11.60
N VAL A 27 -8.38 16.16 10.91
CA VAL A 27 -8.80 16.45 9.53
C VAL A 27 -9.57 17.79 9.45
N THR A 28 -10.42 18.07 10.42
CA THR A 28 -11.19 19.33 10.47
C THR A 28 -10.27 20.53 10.64
N LEU A 29 -9.35 20.47 11.60
CA LEU A 29 -8.38 21.55 11.84
C LEU A 29 -7.50 21.80 10.60
N ALA A 30 -7.03 20.74 9.96
CA ALA A 30 -6.21 20.89 8.75
C ALA A 30 -7.00 21.49 7.58
N ARG A 31 -8.21 20.98 7.30
CA ARG A 31 -8.98 21.37 6.10
C ARG A 31 -9.78 22.65 6.26
N GLN A 32 -10.36 22.89 7.45
CA GLN A 32 -11.24 24.04 7.67
C GLN A 32 -10.51 25.23 8.28
N GLU A 33 -9.58 24.98 9.18
CA GLU A 33 -8.82 26.04 9.87
C GLU A 33 -7.47 26.35 9.22
N GLY A 34 -7.07 25.58 8.20
CA GLY A 34 -5.81 25.79 7.47
C GLY A 34 -4.55 25.53 8.32
N VAL A 35 -4.65 24.71 9.36
CA VAL A 35 -3.53 24.35 10.23
C VAL A 35 -2.69 23.26 9.56
N THR A 36 -1.38 23.47 9.46
CA THR A 36 -0.48 22.38 9.08
C THR A 36 -0.27 21.46 10.28
N ILE A 37 -0.52 20.16 10.13
CA ILE A 37 -0.42 19.19 11.23
C ILE A 37 0.56 18.10 10.83
N ILE A 38 1.54 17.85 11.70
CA ILE A 38 2.42 16.67 11.60
C ILE A 38 2.04 15.72 12.73
N VAL A 39 1.71 14.50 12.34
CA VAL A 39 1.28 13.41 13.26
C VAL A 39 2.28 12.28 13.18
N SER A 40 2.79 11.81 14.32
CA SER A 40 3.43 10.50 14.39
C SER A 40 2.39 9.42 14.69
N SER A 41 2.50 8.27 14.06
CA SER A 41 1.74 7.07 14.40
C SER A 41 2.48 5.83 13.92
N HIS A 42 2.34 4.74 14.65
CA HIS A 42 2.78 3.41 14.23
C HIS A 42 1.64 2.59 13.61
N ILE A 43 0.42 3.14 13.56
CA ILE A 43 -0.77 2.49 13.01
C ILE A 43 -1.01 3.01 11.60
N LEU A 44 -0.58 2.23 10.60
CA LEU A 44 -0.61 2.63 9.19
C LEU A 44 -2.03 2.91 8.68
N SER A 45 -3.03 2.15 9.14
CA SER A 45 -4.43 2.36 8.74
C SER A 45 -5.02 3.69 9.22
N GLU A 46 -4.51 4.27 10.31
CA GLU A 46 -4.90 5.61 10.75
C GLU A 46 -4.29 6.68 9.85
N ILE A 47 -3.00 6.53 9.51
CA ILE A 47 -2.31 7.43 8.59
C ILE A 47 -3.02 7.44 7.23
N GLU A 48 -3.44 6.28 6.71
CA GLU A 48 -4.19 6.17 5.46
C GLU A 48 -5.48 6.99 5.42
N GLN A 49 -6.09 7.24 6.57
CA GLN A 49 -7.37 7.93 6.67
C GLN A 49 -7.27 9.43 6.90
N MET A 50 -6.08 9.95 7.28
CA MET A 50 -5.94 11.36 7.64
C MET A 50 -4.79 12.10 6.92
N ALA A 51 -3.77 11.38 6.43
CA ALA A 51 -2.57 12.01 5.87
C ALA A 51 -2.68 12.19 4.34
N ASP A 52 -2.27 13.35 3.85
CA ASP A 52 -2.08 13.61 2.43
C ASP A 52 -0.63 13.30 2.01
N THR A 53 0.33 13.55 2.93
CA THR A 53 1.76 13.34 2.75
C THR A 53 2.31 12.51 3.90
N VAL A 54 3.21 11.60 3.60
CA VAL A 54 3.80 10.69 4.59
C VAL A 54 5.32 10.73 4.53
N GLY A 55 5.95 10.59 5.70
CA GLY A 55 7.38 10.34 5.86
C GLY A 55 7.58 9.00 6.54
N ILE A 56 8.37 8.11 5.96
CA ILE A 56 8.73 6.83 6.56
C ILE A 56 10.15 6.90 7.10
N ILE A 57 10.31 6.67 8.39
CA ILE A 57 11.59 6.66 9.08
C ILE A 57 11.89 5.23 9.54
N CYS A 58 13.06 4.73 9.20
CA CYS A 58 13.54 3.43 9.66
C CYS A 58 15.02 3.52 10.04
N ALA A 59 15.37 3.00 11.22
CA ALA A 59 16.73 3.04 11.77
C ALA A 59 17.33 4.47 11.77
N GLY A 60 16.53 5.47 12.17
CA GLY A 60 16.95 6.88 12.26
C GLY A 60 17.16 7.57 10.91
N ARG A 61 16.73 6.96 9.80
CA ARG A 61 16.87 7.53 8.45
C ARG A 61 15.52 7.65 7.77
N LEU A 62 15.31 8.78 7.12
CA LEU A 62 14.15 9.00 6.25
C LEU A 62 14.28 8.11 5.00
N ARG A 63 13.32 7.21 4.79
CA ARG A 63 13.28 6.25 3.69
C ARG A 63 12.38 6.70 2.55
N TYR A 64 11.32 7.38 2.90
CA TYR A 64 10.37 7.94 1.95
C TYR A 64 9.83 9.26 2.48
N GLN A 65 9.59 10.19 1.59
CA GLN A 65 8.81 11.40 1.85
C GLN A 65 8.07 11.77 0.57
N GLY A 66 6.75 11.83 0.65
CA GLY A 66 5.91 12.14 -0.50
C GLY A 66 4.44 11.97 -0.20
N THR A 67 3.62 12.06 -1.22
CA THR A 67 2.18 11.83 -1.08
C THR A 67 1.88 10.39 -0.75
N LEU A 68 0.78 10.16 -0.03
CA LEU A 68 0.29 8.82 0.23
C LEU A 68 -0.02 8.06 -1.08
N ALA A 69 -0.54 8.78 -2.07
CA ALA A 69 -0.79 8.22 -3.41
C ALA A 69 0.49 7.77 -4.12
N GLY A 70 1.59 8.53 -3.98
CA GLY A 70 2.87 8.18 -4.57
C GLY A 70 3.59 7.01 -3.88
N LEU A 71 3.22 6.70 -2.63
CA LEU A 71 3.72 5.53 -1.92
C LEU A 71 3.02 4.24 -2.35
N ARG A 72 1.75 4.34 -2.75
CA ARG A 72 0.97 3.25 -3.32
C ARG A 72 1.35 3.13 -4.79
N ASP A 73 1.68 1.91 -5.24
CA ASP A 73 1.82 1.72 -6.68
C ASP A 73 0.44 1.84 -7.39
N GLU A 74 0.45 1.99 -8.70
CA GLU A 74 -0.78 2.11 -9.50
C GLU A 74 -1.69 0.88 -9.35
N GLY A 75 -1.14 -0.21 -8.84
CA GLY A 75 -1.78 -1.51 -8.72
C GLY A 75 -1.57 -2.37 -9.94
N VAL A 76 -2.15 -3.56 -9.88
CA VAL A 76 -2.15 -4.54 -10.96
C VAL A 76 -3.55 -5.09 -11.15
N ILE A 77 -3.85 -5.52 -12.37
CA ILE A 77 -5.03 -6.31 -12.64
C ILE A 77 -4.66 -7.77 -12.41
N GLU A 78 -5.37 -8.43 -11.52
CA GLU A 78 -5.20 -9.84 -11.22
C GLU A 78 -6.35 -10.65 -11.81
N LEU A 79 -5.97 -11.67 -12.58
CA LEU A 79 -6.87 -12.60 -13.26
C LEU A 79 -6.72 -13.99 -12.64
N LEU A 80 -7.76 -14.48 -12.00
CA LEU A 80 -7.83 -15.87 -11.58
C LEU A 80 -8.52 -16.68 -12.69
N VAL A 81 -7.79 -17.62 -13.28
CA VAL A 81 -8.20 -18.34 -14.49
C VAL A 81 -7.95 -19.84 -14.35
N SER A 82 -8.63 -20.65 -15.18
CA SER A 82 -8.44 -22.11 -15.17
C SER A 82 -7.05 -22.54 -15.68
N GLU A 83 -6.48 -21.79 -16.63
CA GLU A 83 -5.23 -22.14 -17.31
C GLU A 83 -4.24 -20.93 -17.32
N PRO A 84 -3.56 -20.63 -16.19
CA PRO A 84 -2.67 -19.46 -16.10
C PRO A 84 -1.55 -19.46 -17.15
N ALA A 85 -0.99 -20.64 -17.48
CA ALA A 85 0.08 -20.76 -18.46
C ALA A 85 -0.40 -20.41 -19.89
N ALA A 86 -1.62 -20.81 -20.26
CA ALA A 86 -2.21 -20.48 -21.54
C ALA A 86 -2.47 -18.96 -21.66
N VAL A 87 -2.98 -18.35 -20.58
CA VAL A 87 -3.20 -16.90 -20.54
C VAL A 87 -1.87 -16.15 -20.62
N ALA A 88 -0.83 -16.59 -19.91
CA ALA A 88 0.50 -16.01 -20.00
C ALA A 88 1.06 -16.05 -21.44
N ALA A 89 0.92 -17.18 -22.14
CA ALA A 89 1.33 -17.30 -23.53
C ALA A 89 0.54 -16.35 -24.45
N LEU A 90 -0.76 -16.21 -24.24
CA LEU A 90 -1.60 -15.27 -24.98
C LEU A 90 -1.13 -13.82 -24.74
N LEU A 91 -0.89 -13.42 -23.48
CA LEU A 91 -0.41 -12.09 -23.13
C LEU A 91 0.95 -11.79 -23.76
N THR A 92 1.87 -12.76 -23.74
CA THR A 92 3.16 -12.66 -24.45
C THR A 92 2.95 -12.38 -25.93
N SER A 93 2.05 -13.10 -26.59
CA SER A 93 1.76 -12.92 -28.03
C SER A 93 1.16 -11.54 -28.34
N LEU A 94 0.47 -10.94 -27.37
CA LEU A 94 -0.12 -9.59 -27.46
C LEU A 94 0.85 -8.49 -27.05
N GLY A 95 2.07 -8.83 -26.59
CA GLY A 95 3.04 -7.86 -26.09
C GLY A 95 2.67 -7.25 -24.74
N VAL A 96 1.76 -7.88 -24.00
CA VAL A 96 1.33 -7.41 -22.67
C VAL A 96 2.25 -7.95 -21.60
N THR A 97 2.88 -7.05 -20.84
CA THR A 97 3.68 -7.41 -19.66
C THR A 97 2.81 -8.12 -18.63
N HIS A 98 3.30 -9.21 -18.08
CA HIS A 98 2.55 -10.00 -17.10
C HIS A 98 3.47 -10.79 -16.18
N GLU A 99 2.93 -11.20 -15.04
CA GLU A 99 3.55 -12.09 -14.06
C GLU A 99 2.55 -13.19 -13.68
N VAL A 100 3.01 -14.43 -13.53
CA VAL A 100 2.20 -15.51 -12.95
C VAL A 100 2.67 -15.73 -11.52
N ARG A 101 1.78 -15.50 -10.57
CA ARG A 101 2.07 -15.65 -9.14
C ARG A 101 0.88 -16.24 -8.39
N ASP A 102 1.13 -17.22 -7.55
CA ASP A 102 0.12 -17.88 -6.71
C ASP A 102 -1.09 -18.42 -7.51
N GLY A 103 -0.85 -18.86 -8.75
CA GLY A 103 -1.91 -19.39 -9.63
C GLY A 103 -2.78 -18.31 -10.32
N ALA A 104 -2.48 -17.04 -10.10
CA ALA A 104 -3.12 -15.91 -10.79
C ALA A 104 -2.18 -15.27 -11.82
N VAL A 105 -2.75 -14.66 -12.83
CA VAL A 105 -2.01 -13.85 -13.81
C VAL A 105 -2.20 -12.39 -13.49
N ARG A 106 -1.11 -11.64 -13.36
CA ARG A 106 -1.11 -10.22 -13.06
C ARG A 106 -0.59 -9.42 -14.23
N THR A 107 -1.25 -8.31 -14.53
CA THR A 107 -0.82 -7.35 -15.56
C THR A 107 -0.77 -5.95 -14.96
N PRO A 108 -0.01 -5.01 -15.54
CA PRO A 108 -0.13 -3.60 -15.19
C PRO A 108 -1.58 -3.11 -15.33
N MET A 109 -1.88 -1.99 -14.67
CA MET A 109 -3.16 -1.32 -14.87
C MET A 109 -3.32 -0.91 -16.33
N MET A 110 -4.53 -1.08 -16.85
CA MET A 110 -4.93 -0.68 -18.18
C MET A 110 -6.39 -0.16 -18.17
N PRO A 111 -6.84 0.58 -19.18
CA PRO A 111 -8.22 1.05 -19.29
C PRO A 111 -9.23 -0.10 -19.29
N ASP A 112 -10.43 0.14 -18.77
CA ASP A 112 -11.47 -0.88 -18.61
C ASP A 112 -11.91 -1.53 -19.94
N ASP A 113 -11.92 -0.77 -21.02
CA ASP A 113 -12.22 -1.27 -22.37
C ASP A 113 -11.15 -2.26 -22.85
N VAL A 114 -9.87 -1.98 -22.59
CA VAL A 114 -8.75 -2.88 -22.89
C VAL A 114 -8.82 -4.16 -22.05
N VAL A 115 -9.18 -4.02 -20.77
CA VAL A 115 -9.43 -5.18 -19.89
C VAL A 115 -10.57 -6.04 -20.46
N GLY A 116 -11.66 -5.42 -20.89
CA GLY A 116 -12.80 -6.10 -21.49
C GLY A 116 -12.43 -6.88 -22.75
N GLU A 117 -11.65 -6.27 -23.63
CA GLU A 117 -11.13 -6.97 -24.83
C GLU A 117 -10.22 -8.16 -24.47
N LEU A 118 -9.34 -7.95 -23.50
CA LEU A 118 -8.44 -8.99 -23.02
C LEU A 118 -9.23 -10.19 -22.47
N ILE A 119 -10.22 -9.95 -21.63
CA ILE A 119 -11.08 -11.00 -21.07
C ILE A 119 -11.80 -11.75 -22.20
N THR A 120 -12.32 -11.03 -23.18
CA THR A 120 -13.01 -11.62 -24.33
C THR A 120 -12.07 -12.58 -25.11
N ARG A 121 -10.83 -12.19 -25.32
CA ARG A 121 -9.81 -13.03 -25.99
C ARG A 121 -9.45 -14.27 -25.15
N ILE A 122 -9.28 -14.10 -23.84
CA ILE A 122 -9.01 -15.19 -22.90
C ILE A 122 -10.14 -16.23 -22.93
N VAL A 123 -11.38 -15.78 -22.82
CA VAL A 123 -12.56 -16.67 -22.85
C VAL A 123 -12.69 -17.34 -24.21
N SER A 124 -12.46 -16.62 -25.32
CA SER A 124 -12.50 -17.16 -26.68
C SER A 124 -11.42 -18.21 -26.94
N SER A 125 -10.32 -18.20 -26.19
CA SER A 125 -9.28 -19.25 -26.25
C SER A 125 -9.65 -20.54 -25.50
N GLY A 126 -10.84 -20.60 -24.88
CA GLY A 126 -11.33 -21.75 -24.11
C GLY A 126 -10.95 -21.73 -22.63
N THR A 127 -10.35 -20.65 -22.14
CA THR A 127 -9.97 -20.50 -20.74
C THR A 127 -11.13 -19.88 -19.93
N THR A 128 -11.45 -20.45 -18.78
CA THR A 128 -12.45 -19.88 -17.86
C THR A 128 -11.81 -18.81 -17.00
N VAL A 129 -12.45 -17.65 -16.92
CA VAL A 129 -12.08 -16.57 -16.01
C VAL A 129 -12.97 -16.66 -14.76
N TYR A 130 -12.36 -16.92 -13.61
CA TYR A 130 -13.07 -17.04 -12.34
C TYR A 130 -13.24 -15.68 -11.65
N ARG A 131 -12.22 -14.81 -11.76
CA ARG A 131 -12.23 -13.49 -11.11
C ARG A 131 -11.28 -12.54 -11.84
N VAL A 132 -11.70 -11.29 -11.89
CA VAL A 132 -10.87 -10.15 -12.30
C VAL A 132 -10.95 -9.11 -11.21
N GLN A 133 -9.83 -8.65 -10.70
CA GLN A 133 -9.80 -7.62 -9.66
C GLN A 133 -8.57 -6.73 -9.81
N THR A 134 -8.70 -5.49 -9.35
CA THR A 134 -7.56 -4.62 -9.15
C THR A 134 -6.95 -4.89 -7.77
N VAL A 135 -5.67 -5.23 -7.75
CA VAL A 135 -4.90 -5.41 -6.52
C VAL A 135 -3.93 -4.25 -6.40
N ARG A 136 -4.06 -3.48 -5.34
CA ARG A 136 -3.14 -2.38 -4.99
C ARG A 136 -2.36 -2.75 -3.76
N LYS A 137 -1.11 -2.33 -3.69
CA LYS A 137 -0.32 -2.48 -2.47
C LYS A 137 -0.98 -1.68 -1.34
N THR A 138 -1.08 -2.29 -0.19
CA THR A 138 -1.44 -1.58 1.04
C THR A 138 -0.26 -0.72 1.50
N LEU A 139 -0.53 0.29 2.32
CA LEU A 139 0.53 1.07 2.94
C LEU A 139 1.48 0.18 3.77
N GLU A 140 0.93 -0.85 4.40
CA GLU A 140 1.70 -1.83 5.17
C GLU A 140 2.70 -2.59 4.28
N GLN A 141 2.27 -3.06 3.11
CA GLN A 141 3.15 -3.74 2.15
C GLN A 141 4.24 -2.79 1.64
N ALA A 142 3.89 -1.56 1.27
CA ALA A 142 4.85 -0.56 0.85
C ALA A 142 5.85 -0.21 1.97
N PHE A 143 5.38 -0.11 3.21
CA PHE A 143 6.22 0.10 4.38
C PHE A 143 7.21 -1.05 4.59
N LEU A 144 6.76 -2.29 4.54
CA LEU A 144 7.60 -3.47 4.69
C LEU A 144 8.70 -3.52 3.63
N GLU A 145 8.37 -3.31 2.36
CA GLU A 145 9.35 -3.29 1.26
C GLU A 145 10.46 -2.24 1.47
N LEU A 146 10.11 -1.07 2.03
CA LEU A 146 11.07 0.00 2.31
C LEU A 146 11.94 -0.26 3.55
N THR A 147 11.46 -1.09 4.47
CA THR A 147 12.10 -1.30 5.78
C THR A 147 12.79 -2.65 5.91
N GLU A 148 12.30 -3.71 5.25
CA GLU A 148 12.90 -5.06 5.30
C GLU A 148 14.39 -5.11 4.95
N PRO A 149 14.90 -4.47 3.90
CA PRO A 149 16.32 -4.51 3.56
C PRO A 149 17.21 -3.93 4.66
N VAL A 150 16.66 -3.04 5.47
CA VAL A 150 17.37 -2.36 6.58
C VAL A 150 17.36 -3.19 7.84
N LEU A 151 16.22 -3.82 8.14
CA LEU A 151 16.06 -4.69 9.29
C LEU A 151 16.89 -5.97 9.13
N ALA A 152 16.94 -6.51 7.91
CA ALA A 152 17.78 -7.67 7.59
C ALA A 152 19.29 -7.39 7.65
N ALA A 153 19.71 -6.12 7.46
CA ALA A 153 21.11 -5.71 7.52
C ALA A 153 21.58 -5.36 8.95
N GLN A 154 20.69 -5.31 9.94
CA GLN A 154 21.07 -5.08 11.33
C GLN A 154 21.52 -6.40 11.95
N PRO A 155 22.71 -6.45 12.60
CA PRO A 155 23.11 -7.62 13.38
C PRO A 155 22.08 -7.82 14.51
N PRO A 156 21.79 -9.08 14.90
CA PRO A 156 20.88 -9.34 16.01
C PRO A 156 21.37 -8.58 17.23
N LEU A 157 20.46 -7.87 17.89
CA LEU A 157 20.75 -7.20 19.16
C LEU A 157 21.34 -8.27 20.07
N ALA A 158 22.63 -8.17 20.33
CA ALA A 158 23.30 -9.02 21.29
C ALA A 158 22.52 -8.90 22.61
N SER A 159 22.02 -10.02 23.08
CA SER A 159 21.44 -10.16 24.41
C SER A 159 22.45 -9.57 25.37
N GLN A 160 22.24 -8.37 25.85
CA GLN A 160 22.97 -7.87 26.99
C GLN A 160 22.59 -8.78 28.15
N GLU A 161 23.45 -9.75 28.34
CA GLU A 161 23.47 -10.56 29.54
C GLU A 161 23.35 -9.66 30.73
N MET A 162 22.26 -9.82 31.44
CA MET A 162 22.05 -9.35 32.78
C MET A 162 23.12 -10.05 33.64
N ASN A 163 24.27 -9.42 33.82
CA ASN A 163 25.22 -9.84 34.83
C ASN A 163 25.35 -8.67 35.83
N ARG A 164 24.56 -8.72 36.87
CA ARG A 164 24.85 -8.52 38.31
C ARG A 164 23.59 -8.21 39.10
#